data_6a9352f047096ce44398432655784eb4
#
_entry.id   6a9352f047096ce44398432655784eb4
#
_cell.length_a   1.000
_cell.length_b   1.000
_cell.length_c   1.000
_cell.angle_alpha   90.00
_cell.angle_beta   90.00
_cell.angle_gamma   90.00
#
_symmetry.space_group_name_H-M   'P 1'
#
loop_
_entity.id
_entity.type
_entity.pdbx_description
1 polymer ?
#
loop_
_entity_poly.entity_id
_entity_poly.type
_entity_poly.pdbx_seq_one_letter_code
_entity_poly.pdbx_strand_id
1 'polypeptide(L)'
;ANVADFWNRWHISLSTWLRDYLFIPLGGSRCGRILNYRNLFITMALGGLWHGAAMHFLAWGAFQGAVLIMHKEYLRLLDAIGVNKFLAASKESGTIAHKLYHWFSIVATFQIVCIGWVLFRADDMKTAGTIIYKLVMAPVELLHFSASQLAILQIRDPIIFPALLLLLPGLMISQPIITWLNDKKFYQSPPWAVQVS
;
A
#
# COMPACT_ATOMS: atom_id res chain seq x y z
N ALA A 1 -8.76 1.09 -5.75
CA ALA A 1 -7.78 0.75 -4.71
C ALA A 1 -6.74 1.85 -4.63
N ASN A 2 -6.29 2.17 -3.43
CA ASN A 2 -5.23 3.14 -3.17
C ASN A 2 -4.64 2.91 -1.77
N VAL A 3 -3.55 3.61 -1.42
CA VAL A 3 -2.86 3.43 -0.13
C VAL A 3 -3.75 3.76 1.08
N ALA A 4 -4.61 4.76 0.98
CA ALA A 4 -5.55 5.10 2.05
C ALA A 4 -6.60 3.99 2.23
N ASP A 5 -7.10 3.41 1.13
CA ASP A 5 -8.02 2.28 1.15
C ASP A 5 -7.38 1.01 1.73
N PHE A 6 -6.08 0.79 1.47
CA PHE A 6 -5.30 -0.26 2.12
C PHE A 6 -5.32 -0.10 3.66
N TRP A 7 -4.98 1.08 4.20
CA TRP A 7 -4.97 1.32 5.65
C TRP A 7 -6.37 1.27 6.28
N ASN A 8 -7.42 1.59 5.54
CA ASN A 8 -8.81 1.43 6.01
C ASN A 8 -9.24 -0.02 6.17
N ARG A 9 -8.52 -0.96 5.53
CA ARG A 9 -8.84 -2.41 5.54
C ARG A 9 -7.79 -3.24 6.26
N TRP A 10 -6.56 -2.74 6.37
CA TRP A 10 -5.45 -3.43 7.02
C TRP A 10 -5.28 -2.95 8.44
N HIS A 11 -5.17 -3.91 9.37
CA HIS A 11 -4.92 -3.69 10.80
C HIS A 11 -5.83 -2.60 11.40
N ILE A 12 -7.13 -2.72 11.18
CA ILE A 12 -8.15 -1.70 11.49
C ILE A 12 -8.09 -1.25 12.95
N SER A 13 -7.92 -2.19 13.90
CA SER A 13 -7.82 -1.89 15.34
C SER A 13 -6.64 -0.99 15.67
N LEU A 14 -5.44 -1.28 15.13
CA LEU A 14 -4.27 -0.43 15.31
C LEU A 14 -4.45 0.93 14.64
N SER A 15 -4.94 0.96 13.41
CA SER A 15 -5.19 2.21 12.67
C SER A 15 -6.18 3.12 13.40
N THR A 16 -7.23 2.54 13.98
CA THR A 16 -8.20 3.26 14.80
C THR A 16 -7.56 3.78 16.09
N TRP A 17 -6.79 2.95 16.79
CA TRP A 17 -6.09 3.36 18.00
C TRP A 17 -5.10 4.50 17.73
N LEU A 18 -4.26 4.39 16.70
CA LEU A 18 -3.32 5.44 16.30
C LEU A 18 -4.05 6.74 15.93
N ARG A 19 -5.18 6.65 15.25
CA ARG A 19 -6.02 7.80 14.93
C ARG A 19 -6.53 8.48 16.19
N ASP A 20 -7.13 7.72 17.10
CA ASP A 20 -7.87 8.27 18.23
C ASP A 20 -6.93 8.80 19.33
N TYR A 21 -5.80 8.10 19.57
CA TYR A 21 -4.87 8.44 20.65
C TYR A 21 -3.65 9.25 20.22
N LEU A 22 -3.32 9.31 18.94
CA LEU A 22 -2.18 10.09 18.43
C LEU A 22 -2.62 11.16 17.43
N PHE A 23 -3.28 10.78 16.35
CA PHE A 23 -3.56 11.73 15.27
C PHE A 23 -4.55 12.83 15.69
N ILE A 24 -5.65 12.49 16.34
CA ILE A 24 -6.67 13.45 16.78
C ILE A 24 -6.11 14.38 17.86
N PRO A 25 -5.42 13.92 18.94
CA PRO A 25 -4.81 14.79 19.94
C PRO A 25 -3.73 15.73 19.40
N LEU A 26 -3.00 15.34 18.34
CA LEU A 26 -2.05 16.22 17.65
C LEU A 26 -2.73 17.35 16.83
N GLY A 27 -4.06 17.36 16.78
CA GLY A 27 -4.86 18.33 16.03
C GLY A 27 -5.58 17.74 14.80
N GLY A 28 -5.33 16.46 14.48
CA GLY A 28 -6.00 15.74 13.40
C GLY A 28 -5.85 16.41 12.04
N SER A 29 -6.94 16.40 11.26
CA SER A 29 -7.00 17.03 9.93
C SER A 29 -7.49 18.47 9.94
N ARG A 30 -7.93 19.00 11.09
CA ARG A 30 -8.55 20.33 11.20
C ARG A 30 -7.57 21.48 11.35
N CYS A 31 -6.30 21.21 11.58
CA CYS A 31 -5.25 22.18 11.90
C CYS A 31 -4.52 22.78 10.68
N GLY A 32 -5.10 22.67 9.50
CA GLY A 32 -4.48 23.15 8.26
C GLY A 32 -3.55 22.11 7.61
N ARG A 33 -3.13 22.39 6.36
CA ARG A 33 -2.48 21.40 5.48
C ARG A 33 -1.14 20.88 6.03
N ILE A 34 -0.24 21.78 6.38
CA ILE A 34 1.11 21.42 6.82
C ILE A 34 1.08 20.66 8.15
N LEU A 35 0.27 21.16 9.09
CA LEU A 35 0.12 20.51 10.40
C LEU A 35 -0.54 19.13 10.28
N ASN A 36 -1.51 18.97 9.38
CA ASN A 36 -2.11 17.65 9.08
C ASN A 36 -1.05 16.67 8.56
N TYR A 37 -0.13 17.10 7.67
CA TYR A 37 0.93 16.22 7.19
C TYR A 37 1.93 15.85 8.26
N ARG A 38 2.33 16.83 9.07
CA ARG A 38 3.15 16.57 10.27
C ARG A 38 2.50 15.54 11.18
N ASN A 39 1.23 15.74 11.53
CA ASN A 39 0.50 14.86 12.43
C ASN A 39 0.38 13.45 11.87
N LEU A 40 0.08 13.32 10.57
CA LEU A 40 0.00 12.05 9.87
C LEU A 40 1.36 11.33 9.86
N PHE A 41 2.44 12.07 9.53
CA PHE A 41 3.80 11.52 9.52
C PHE A 41 4.24 11.02 10.90
N ILE A 42 4.06 11.85 11.93
CA ILE A 42 4.40 11.49 13.31
C ILE A 42 3.60 10.27 13.77
N THR A 43 2.29 10.25 13.50
CA THR A 43 1.42 9.12 13.87
C THR A 43 1.89 7.81 13.24
N MET A 44 2.25 7.82 11.96
CA MET A 44 2.72 6.63 11.27
C MET A 44 4.12 6.21 11.73
N ALA A 45 5.03 7.16 11.96
CA ALA A 45 6.37 6.88 12.49
C ALA A 45 6.32 6.24 13.88
N LEU A 46 5.48 6.78 14.79
CA LEU A 46 5.25 6.21 16.12
C LEU A 46 4.53 4.84 16.03
N GLY A 47 3.61 4.67 15.06
CA GLY A 47 3.01 3.38 14.77
C GLY A 47 4.05 2.34 14.32
N GLY A 48 5.10 2.76 13.63
CA GLY A 48 6.26 1.90 13.32
C GLY A 48 6.99 1.47 14.58
N LEU A 49 7.31 2.39 15.48
CA LEU A 49 7.99 2.09 16.75
C LEU A 49 7.16 1.19 17.69
N TRP A 50 5.85 1.16 17.53
CA TRP A 50 4.99 0.23 18.25
C TRP A 50 5.33 -1.24 17.97
N HIS A 51 5.87 -1.56 16.78
CA HIS A 51 6.31 -2.90 16.40
C HIS A 51 7.67 -3.29 17.02
N GLY A 52 8.44 -2.30 17.48
CA GLY A 52 9.75 -2.52 18.09
C GLY A 52 10.65 -1.27 18.03
N ALA A 53 11.63 -1.19 18.93
CA ALA A 53 12.54 -0.06 19.06
C ALA A 53 13.72 -0.11 18.06
N ALA A 54 13.54 -0.72 16.89
CA ALA A 54 14.57 -0.80 15.87
C ALA A 54 14.36 0.24 14.75
N MET A 55 15.46 0.70 14.16
CA MET A 55 15.42 1.75 13.12
C MET A 55 14.64 1.37 11.88
N HIS A 56 14.59 0.10 11.50
CA HIS A 56 13.84 -0.36 10.36
C HIS A 56 12.31 -0.23 10.57
N PHE A 57 11.81 -0.38 11.80
CA PHE A 57 10.39 -0.13 12.11
C PHE A 57 10.05 1.36 12.04
N LEU A 58 10.93 2.23 12.57
CA LEU A 58 10.78 3.67 12.43
C LEU A 58 10.78 4.09 10.96
N ALA A 59 11.72 3.55 10.18
CA ALA A 59 11.82 3.81 8.74
C ALA A 59 10.59 3.32 7.99
N TRP A 60 10.04 2.14 8.35
CA TRP A 60 8.78 1.63 7.80
C TRP A 60 7.62 2.56 8.09
N GLY A 61 7.45 3.00 9.33
CA GLY A 61 6.38 3.93 9.73
C GLY A 61 6.51 5.28 9.03
N ALA A 62 7.73 5.85 8.98
CA ALA A 62 8.02 7.08 8.26
C ALA A 62 7.74 6.96 6.75
N PHE A 63 8.11 5.85 6.13
CA PHE A 63 7.79 5.54 4.74
C PHE A 63 6.28 5.52 4.51
N GLN A 64 5.51 4.82 5.35
CA GLN A 64 4.05 4.77 5.23
C GLN A 64 3.40 6.16 5.40
N GLY A 65 3.90 6.95 6.35
CA GLY A 65 3.47 8.34 6.54
C GLY A 65 3.75 9.21 5.32
N ALA A 66 4.94 9.13 4.75
CA ALA A 66 5.32 9.86 3.53
C ALA A 66 4.44 9.45 2.34
N VAL A 67 4.21 8.16 2.14
CA VAL A 67 3.35 7.64 1.06
C VAL A 67 1.91 8.15 1.18
N LEU A 68 1.35 8.18 2.39
CA LEU A 68 0.00 8.73 2.62
C LEU A 68 -0.08 10.23 2.31
N ILE A 69 0.96 11.00 2.65
CA ILE A 69 1.04 12.44 2.32
C ILE A 69 1.14 12.62 0.80
N MET A 70 2.02 11.89 0.15
CA MET A 70 2.17 11.91 -1.32
C MET A 70 0.87 11.54 -2.02
N HIS A 71 0.15 10.54 -1.52
CA HIS A 71 -1.15 10.15 -2.06
C HIS A 71 -2.19 11.28 -1.93
N LYS A 72 -2.23 11.98 -0.79
CA LYS A 72 -3.11 13.15 -0.61
C LYS A 72 -2.78 14.27 -1.60
N GLU A 73 -1.49 14.56 -1.83
CA GLU A 73 -1.08 15.57 -2.80
C GLU A 73 -1.37 15.13 -4.23
N TYR A 74 -1.15 13.88 -4.56
CA TYR A 74 -1.50 13.31 -5.86
C TYR A 74 -2.99 13.48 -6.17
N LEU A 75 -3.89 13.17 -5.22
CA LEU A 75 -5.32 13.37 -5.42
C LEU A 75 -5.68 14.84 -5.64
N ARG A 76 -5.05 15.77 -4.90
CA ARG A 76 -5.23 17.22 -5.09
C ARG A 76 -4.78 17.69 -6.47
N LEU A 77 -3.63 17.18 -6.92
CA LEU A 77 -3.14 17.48 -8.25
C LEU A 77 -4.12 16.99 -9.32
N LEU A 78 -4.62 15.77 -9.21
CA LEU A 78 -5.62 15.23 -10.14
C LEU A 78 -6.92 16.07 -10.14
N ASP A 79 -7.34 16.58 -8.98
CA ASP A 79 -8.49 17.52 -8.91
C ASP A 79 -8.19 18.85 -9.59
N ALA A 80 -7.01 19.41 -9.36
CA ALA A 80 -6.60 20.70 -9.92
C ALA A 80 -6.51 20.67 -11.46
N ILE A 81 -6.06 19.55 -12.04
CA ILE A 81 -5.96 19.37 -13.50
C ILE A 81 -7.23 18.77 -14.11
N GLY A 82 -8.28 18.53 -13.32
CA GLY A 82 -9.57 18.03 -13.78
C GLY A 82 -9.64 16.55 -14.13
N VAL A 83 -8.57 15.79 -13.91
CA VAL A 83 -8.52 14.35 -14.24
C VAL A 83 -9.51 13.53 -13.41
N ASN A 84 -9.77 13.90 -12.16
CA ASN A 84 -10.75 13.20 -11.33
C ASN A 84 -12.16 13.30 -11.92
N LYS A 85 -12.55 14.43 -12.53
CA LYS A 85 -13.82 14.58 -13.22
C LYS A 85 -13.90 13.68 -14.45
N PHE A 86 -12.82 13.61 -15.23
CA PHE A 86 -12.72 12.70 -16.37
C PHE A 86 -12.81 11.24 -15.95
N LEU A 87 -12.12 10.83 -14.89
CA LEU A 87 -12.17 9.47 -14.37
C LEU A 87 -13.55 9.09 -13.82
N ALA A 88 -14.26 10.03 -13.18
CA ALA A 88 -15.63 9.83 -12.72
C ALA A 88 -16.59 9.58 -13.92
N ALA A 89 -16.54 10.42 -14.93
CA ALA A 89 -17.32 10.24 -16.16
C ALA A 89 -16.96 8.92 -16.89
N SER A 90 -15.67 8.56 -16.94
CA SER A 90 -15.19 7.31 -17.51
C SER A 90 -15.68 6.07 -16.76
N LYS A 91 -15.89 6.18 -15.44
CA LYS A 91 -16.44 5.10 -14.62
C LYS A 91 -17.89 4.82 -14.98
N GLU A 92 -18.71 5.87 -15.13
CA GLU A 92 -20.11 5.75 -15.49
C GLU A 92 -20.29 5.15 -16.89
N SER A 93 -19.41 5.50 -17.83
CA SER A 93 -19.43 4.99 -19.20
C SER A 93 -18.79 3.60 -19.38
N GLY A 94 -18.20 3.02 -18.32
CA GLY A 94 -17.55 1.70 -18.37
C GLY A 94 -16.30 1.63 -19.27
N THR A 95 -15.68 2.77 -19.54
CA THR A 95 -14.58 2.93 -20.50
C THR A 95 -13.34 2.12 -20.11
N ILE A 96 -12.61 1.62 -21.12
CA ILE A 96 -11.33 0.89 -20.94
C ILE A 96 -10.32 1.72 -20.14
N ALA A 97 -10.28 3.04 -20.36
CA ALA A 97 -9.39 3.95 -19.63
C ALA A 97 -9.59 3.86 -18.10
N HIS A 98 -10.84 3.80 -17.62
CA HIS A 98 -11.12 3.62 -16.18
C HIS A 98 -10.63 2.26 -15.67
N LYS A 99 -10.84 1.19 -16.44
CA LYS A 99 -10.35 -0.16 -16.06
C LYS A 99 -8.83 -0.19 -15.97
N LEU A 100 -8.13 0.37 -16.96
CA LEU A 100 -6.66 0.47 -16.95
C LEU A 100 -6.14 1.28 -15.77
N TYR A 101 -6.73 2.45 -15.48
CA TYR A 101 -6.37 3.26 -14.32
C TYR A 101 -6.60 2.48 -13.01
N HIS A 102 -7.70 1.77 -12.90
CA HIS A 102 -8.00 0.96 -11.72
C HIS A 102 -6.96 -0.15 -11.51
N TRP A 103 -6.59 -0.87 -12.55
CA TRP A 103 -5.54 -1.90 -12.51
C TRP A 103 -4.18 -1.32 -12.17
N PHE A 104 -3.81 -0.20 -12.80
CA PHE A 104 -2.57 0.50 -12.46
C PHE A 104 -2.54 0.90 -10.99
N SER A 105 -3.63 1.43 -10.46
CA SER A 105 -3.74 1.82 -9.05
C SER A 105 -3.58 0.63 -8.09
N ILE A 106 -4.11 -0.54 -8.45
CA ILE A 106 -3.93 -1.78 -7.65
C ILE A 106 -2.46 -2.19 -7.65
N VAL A 107 -1.84 -2.28 -8.84
CA VAL A 107 -0.44 -2.69 -8.97
C VAL A 107 0.49 -1.71 -8.24
N ALA A 108 0.30 -0.41 -8.43
CA ALA A 108 1.09 0.62 -7.76
C ALA A 108 0.96 0.54 -6.22
N THR A 109 -0.27 0.38 -5.72
CA THR A 109 -0.50 0.23 -4.27
C THR A 109 0.17 -1.03 -3.74
N PHE A 110 0.07 -2.14 -4.45
CA PHE A 110 0.71 -3.40 -4.08
C PHE A 110 2.24 -3.26 -4.02
N GLN A 111 2.87 -2.65 -5.02
CA GLN A 111 4.32 -2.42 -5.01
C GLN A 111 4.77 -1.54 -3.84
N ILE A 112 4.02 -0.48 -3.54
CA ILE A 112 4.29 0.38 -2.38
C ILE A 112 4.22 -0.42 -1.08
N VAL A 113 3.21 -1.29 -0.92
CA VAL A 113 3.09 -2.15 0.26
C VAL A 113 4.25 -3.14 0.35
N CYS A 114 4.66 -3.75 -0.77
CA CYS A 114 5.81 -4.66 -0.82
C CYS A 114 7.13 -3.96 -0.42
N ILE A 115 7.37 -2.73 -0.88
CA ILE A 115 8.53 -1.93 -0.45
C ILE A 115 8.46 -1.69 1.07
N GLY A 116 7.27 -1.36 1.58
CA GLY A 116 7.05 -1.25 3.02
C GLY A 116 7.39 -2.53 3.77
N TRP A 117 6.98 -3.69 3.26
CA TRP A 117 7.29 -4.98 3.89
C TRP A 117 8.78 -5.33 3.86
N VAL A 118 9.52 -4.91 2.85
CA VAL A 118 10.99 -5.04 2.84
C VAL A 118 11.61 -4.25 4.00
N LEU A 119 11.19 -3.00 4.21
CA LEU A 119 11.64 -2.19 5.34
C LEU A 119 11.26 -2.83 6.68
N PHE A 120 10.08 -3.41 6.78
CA PHE A 120 9.58 -4.05 8.00
C PHE A 120 10.32 -5.34 8.34
N ARG A 121 10.66 -6.17 7.33
CA ARG A 121 11.19 -7.53 7.52
C ARG A 121 12.71 -7.60 7.54
N ALA A 122 13.40 -6.61 7.00
CA ALA A 122 14.85 -6.60 6.94
C ALA A 122 15.46 -6.51 8.35
N ASP A 123 16.54 -7.25 8.59
CA ASP A 123 17.22 -7.27 9.87
C ASP A 123 17.97 -5.94 10.15
N ASP A 124 18.39 -5.24 9.08
CA ASP A 124 19.04 -3.95 9.16
C ASP A 124 18.72 -3.06 7.94
N MET A 125 19.03 -1.75 8.05
CA MET A 125 18.76 -0.76 7.01
C MET A 125 19.60 -0.97 5.73
N LYS A 126 20.79 -1.54 5.85
CA LYS A 126 21.66 -1.82 4.70
C LYS A 126 21.08 -2.94 3.86
N THR A 127 20.62 -4.00 4.48
CA THR A 127 19.93 -5.12 3.83
C THR A 127 18.64 -4.64 3.16
N ALA A 128 17.81 -3.83 3.86
CA ALA A 128 16.62 -3.22 3.29
C ALA A 128 16.93 -2.41 2.03
N GLY A 129 17.93 -1.52 2.11
CA GLY A 129 18.36 -0.69 0.98
C GLY A 129 18.84 -1.52 -0.21
N THR A 130 19.60 -2.59 0.05
CA THR A 130 20.09 -3.50 -1.01
C THR A 130 18.94 -4.21 -1.72
N ILE A 131 17.95 -4.69 -0.96
CA ILE A 131 16.78 -5.38 -1.54
C ILE A 131 15.95 -4.39 -2.37
N ILE A 132 15.68 -3.19 -1.83
CA ILE A 132 14.91 -2.16 -2.55
C ILE A 132 15.64 -1.73 -3.83
N TYR A 133 16.96 -1.51 -3.76
CA TYR A 133 17.77 -1.19 -4.93
C TYR A 133 17.63 -2.27 -6.02
N LYS A 134 17.78 -3.55 -5.65
CA LYS A 134 17.60 -4.67 -6.58
C LYS A 134 16.18 -4.73 -7.16
N LEU A 135 15.15 -4.49 -6.36
CA LEU A 135 13.75 -4.44 -6.84
C LEU A 135 13.53 -3.33 -7.87
N VAL A 136 14.11 -2.15 -7.64
CA VAL A 136 14.00 -1.00 -8.57
C VAL A 136 14.80 -1.24 -9.84
N MET A 137 15.98 -1.88 -9.73
CA MET A 137 16.85 -2.15 -10.88
C MET A 137 16.46 -3.42 -11.64
N ALA A 138 15.69 -4.32 -11.05
CA ALA A 138 15.28 -5.57 -11.68
C ALA A 138 14.65 -5.40 -13.08
N PRO A 139 13.79 -4.42 -13.38
CA PRO A 139 13.28 -4.22 -14.73
C PRO A 139 14.38 -3.85 -15.74
N VAL A 140 15.37 -3.07 -15.31
CA VAL A 140 16.51 -2.67 -16.16
C VAL A 140 17.44 -3.85 -16.40
N GLU A 141 17.71 -4.62 -15.35
CA GLU A 141 18.53 -5.84 -15.45
C GLU A 141 17.86 -6.90 -16.32
N LEU A 142 16.52 -7.06 -16.23
CA LEU A 142 15.75 -7.96 -17.09
C LEU A 142 15.87 -7.62 -18.59
N LEU A 143 16.00 -6.35 -18.95
CA LEU A 143 16.20 -5.92 -20.34
C LEU A 143 17.60 -6.32 -20.88
N HIS A 144 18.57 -6.54 -19.99
CA HIS A 144 19.94 -6.95 -20.33
C HIS A 144 20.20 -8.45 -20.07
N PHE A 145 19.16 -9.20 -19.70
CA PHE A 145 19.29 -10.62 -19.38
C PHE A 145 19.58 -11.46 -20.62
N SER A 146 20.72 -12.15 -20.63
CA SER A 146 21.00 -13.20 -21.61
C SER A 146 20.34 -14.53 -21.20
N ALA A 147 20.02 -15.38 -22.18
CA ALA A 147 19.40 -16.69 -21.94
C ALA A 147 20.17 -17.59 -20.94
N SER A 148 21.50 -17.41 -20.86
CA SER A 148 22.35 -18.12 -19.89
C SER A 148 22.13 -17.68 -18.44
N GLN A 149 21.78 -16.41 -18.22
CA GLN A 149 21.50 -15.89 -16.88
C GLN A 149 20.10 -16.30 -16.37
N LEU A 150 19.14 -16.45 -17.30
CA LEU A 150 17.83 -17.03 -16.98
C LEU A 150 17.95 -18.47 -16.47
N ALA A 151 18.84 -19.26 -17.02
CA ALA A 151 19.09 -20.64 -16.58
C ALA A 151 19.68 -20.68 -15.15
N ILE A 152 20.51 -19.71 -14.77
CA ILE A 152 21.10 -19.63 -13.42
C ILE A 152 20.05 -19.24 -12.36
N LEU A 153 19.10 -18.36 -12.70
CA LEU A 153 17.97 -18.00 -11.82
C LEU A 153 17.02 -19.18 -11.58
N GLN A 154 16.79 -19.98 -12.61
CA GLN A 154 15.96 -21.20 -12.51
C GLN A 154 16.55 -22.26 -11.57
N ILE A 155 17.88 -22.31 -11.44
CA ILE A 155 18.59 -23.30 -10.62
C ILE A 155 18.67 -22.86 -9.16
N ARG A 156 18.75 -21.56 -8.86
CA ARG A 156 19.04 -21.09 -7.50
C ARG A 156 17.81 -20.86 -6.63
N ASP A 157 16.68 -20.46 -7.19
CA ASP A 157 15.42 -20.27 -6.44
C ASP A 157 14.18 -20.55 -7.32
N PRO A 158 13.88 -21.85 -7.60
CA PRO A 158 12.80 -22.22 -8.53
C PRO A 158 11.38 -21.87 -8.04
N ILE A 159 11.25 -21.41 -6.79
CA ILE A 159 9.95 -21.18 -6.15
C ILE A 159 9.61 -19.68 -6.13
N ILE A 160 10.59 -18.77 -6.02
CA ILE A 160 10.33 -17.36 -5.80
C ILE A 160 9.80 -16.67 -7.07
N PHE A 161 10.36 -16.97 -8.24
CA PHE A 161 9.95 -16.33 -9.50
C PHE A 161 8.54 -16.77 -9.96
N PRO A 162 8.18 -18.06 -10.01
CA PRO A 162 6.81 -18.47 -10.29
C PRO A 162 5.83 -18.08 -9.18
N ALA A 163 6.26 -18.02 -7.91
CA ALA A 163 5.42 -17.54 -6.82
C ALA A 163 5.08 -16.05 -6.97
N LEU A 164 6.03 -15.19 -7.35
CA LEU A 164 5.78 -13.79 -7.68
C LEU A 164 4.89 -13.62 -8.92
N LEU A 165 5.09 -14.44 -9.95
CA LEU A 165 4.26 -14.46 -11.15
C LEU A 165 2.83 -14.95 -10.88
N LEU A 166 2.67 -15.91 -9.97
CA LEU A 166 1.36 -16.46 -9.57
C LEU A 166 0.65 -15.59 -8.52
N LEU A 167 1.40 -14.83 -7.69
CA LEU A 167 0.83 -13.89 -6.75
C LEU A 167 0.09 -12.73 -7.44
N LEU A 168 0.58 -12.24 -8.57
CA LEU A 168 -0.08 -11.18 -9.34
C LEU A 168 -1.46 -11.63 -9.88
N PRO A 169 -1.61 -12.77 -10.59
CA PRO A 169 -2.91 -13.30 -11.01
C PRO A 169 -3.79 -13.71 -9.82
N GLY A 170 -3.21 -14.29 -8.76
CA GLY A 170 -3.94 -14.70 -7.57
C GLY A 170 -4.61 -13.52 -6.85
N LEU A 171 -3.92 -12.39 -6.74
CA LEU A 171 -4.48 -11.14 -6.21
C LEU A 171 -5.52 -10.54 -7.17
N MET A 172 -5.34 -10.71 -8.48
CA MET A 172 -6.32 -10.29 -9.48
C MET A 172 -7.64 -11.08 -9.38
N ILE A 173 -7.57 -12.37 -9.10
CA ILE A 173 -8.72 -13.27 -8.93
C ILE A 173 -9.38 -13.10 -7.55
N SER A 174 -8.61 -12.74 -6.52
CA SER A 174 -9.13 -12.56 -5.16
C SER A 174 -10.12 -11.40 -5.03
N GLN A 175 -9.93 -10.31 -5.81
CA GLN A 175 -10.82 -9.13 -5.73
C GLN A 175 -12.29 -9.43 -6.09
N PRO A 176 -12.62 -10.10 -7.21
CA PRO A 176 -14.00 -10.49 -7.50
C PRO A 176 -14.55 -11.50 -6.48
N ILE A 177 -13.72 -12.39 -5.93
CA ILE A 177 -14.13 -13.33 -4.88
C ILE A 177 -14.45 -12.60 -3.58
N ILE A 178 -13.62 -11.64 -3.17
CA ILE A 178 -13.84 -10.83 -1.96
C ILE A 178 -15.09 -9.95 -2.12
N THR A 179 -15.30 -9.36 -3.31
CA THR A 179 -16.50 -8.58 -3.61
C THR A 179 -17.74 -9.46 -3.56
N TRP A 180 -17.68 -10.64 -4.17
CA TRP A 180 -18.79 -11.62 -4.14
C TRP A 180 -19.08 -12.13 -2.72
N LEU A 181 -18.07 -12.36 -1.88
CA LEU A 181 -18.24 -12.75 -0.47
C LEU A 181 -18.84 -11.60 0.35
N ASN A 182 -18.46 -10.35 0.10
CA ASN A 182 -19.04 -9.18 0.75
C ASN A 182 -20.51 -8.95 0.34
N ASP A 183 -20.82 -9.12 -0.95
CA ASP A 183 -22.20 -9.00 -1.47
C ASP A 183 -23.14 -10.08 -0.91
N LYS A 184 -22.62 -11.25 -0.54
CA LYS A 184 -23.40 -12.33 0.09
C LYS A 184 -23.57 -12.17 1.61
N LYS A 185 -23.27 -11.02 2.22
CA LYS A 185 -23.43 -10.77 3.66
C LYS A 185 -22.80 -11.84 4.58
N PHE A 186 -21.73 -12.51 4.13
CA PHE A 186 -21.05 -13.51 4.94
C PHE A 186 -20.26 -12.88 6.11
N TYR A 187 -19.99 -11.58 6.05
CA TYR A 187 -19.42 -10.76 7.12
C TYR A 187 -20.52 -9.86 7.70
N GLN A 188 -21.56 -10.43 8.30
CA GLN A 188 -22.30 -9.69 9.31
C GLN A 188 -21.36 -9.55 10.51
N SER A 189 -21.10 -8.31 10.92
CA SER A 189 -20.36 -8.00 12.13
C SER A 189 -20.88 -8.91 13.26
N PRO A 190 -20.00 -9.61 14.00
CA PRO A 190 -20.45 -10.46 15.09
C PRO A 190 -21.25 -9.62 16.10
N PRO A 191 -22.29 -10.19 16.76
CA PRO A 191 -23.23 -9.46 17.61
C PRO A 191 -22.57 -8.63 18.73
N TRP A 192 -21.32 -8.94 19.10
CA TRP A 192 -20.56 -8.20 20.12
C TRP A 192 -19.94 -6.88 19.60
N ALA A 193 -19.85 -6.67 18.28
CA ALA A 193 -19.30 -5.43 17.70
C ALA A 193 -20.29 -4.25 17.74
N VAL A 194 -21.54 -4.49 18.13
CA VAL A 194 -22.61 -3.47 18.19
C VAL A 194 -22.78 -2.87 19.60
N GLN A 195 -22.04 -3.33 20.62
CA GLN A 195 -22.22 -2.91 22.01
C GLN A 195 -21.20 -1.93 22.56
N VAL A 196 -20.47 -1.20 21.73
CA VAL A 196 -19.61 -0.09 22.16
C VAL A 196 -20.00 1.16 21.37
N SER A 197 -21.16 1.69 21.69
CA SER A 197 -21.58 3.06 21.38
C SER A 197 -21.70 3.85 22.67
#